data_df0c56f2bd3e5047220b751ec691f4e3
#
_entry.id   df0c56f2bd3e5047220b751ec691f4e3
#
_cell.length_a   1.000
_cell.length_b   1.000
_cell.length_c   1.000
_cell.angle_alpha   90.00
_cell.angle_beta   90.00
_cell.angle_gamma   90.00
#
_symmetry.space_group_name_H-M   'P 1'
#
loop_
_entity.id
_entity.type
_entity.pdbx_description
1 polymer ?
#
loop_
_entity_poly.entity_id
_entity_poly.type
_entity_poly.pdbx_seq_one_letter_code
_entity_poly.pdbx_strand_id
1 'polypeptide(L)'
;MRRFAAILFLLGFLFIGGKSVRAQYYSWGADAAALRWKHLRTEDVRVVFPDTASALAHRTLYYIQAVRPTITHGFSHPPLKIPFVLHTENFQSNGLVMWMPKRIEFLTTPSVDSYSMPWVKQLVAHEYRHAVQYNNLNRGLIRILSYLIGQQGSTVGLLFMPLWALEGDAVMNETEMSSYGRGRQPRFTIEYRALGYEVLRRRNCDKWFCGSFRDFVPDHYQMGYQMVASGYDRNGAESGTRPCATASATPTC
;
A
#
# COMPACT_ATOMS: atom_id res chain seq x y z
N MET A 1 43.17 14.93 -6.81
CA MET A 1 42.59 16.23 -7.22
C MET A 1 41.47 16.13 -8.28
N ARG A 2 41.65 15.40 -9.41
CA ARG A 2 40.59 15.29 -10.45
C ARG A 2 39.25 14.69 -9.97
N ARG A 3 39.30 13.68 -9.07
CA ARG A 3 38.06 13.03 -8.53
C ARG A 3 37.32 13.94 -7.55
N PHE A 4 38.01 14.77 -6.80
CA PHE A 4 37.40 15.74 -5.88
C PHE A 4 36.72 16.89 -6.63
N ALA A 5 37.31 17.34 -7.72
CA ALA A 5 36.70 18.34 -8.61
C ALA A 5 35.44 17.83 -9.31
N ALA A 6 35.41 16.56 -9.71
CA ALA A 6 34.23 15.94 -10.30
C ALA A 6 33.06 15.81 -9.29
N ILE A 7 33.35 15.50 -8.04
CA ILE A 7 32.32 15.41 -6.96
C ILE A 7 31.78 16.82 -6.65
N LEU A 8 32.63 17.83 -6.57
CA LEU A 8 32.21 19.23 -6.39
C LEU A 8 31.39 19.74 -7.57
N PHE A 9 31.74 19.35 -8.80
CA PHE A 9 30.99 19.69 -10.00
C PHE A 9 29.62 19.02 -10.02
N LEU A 10 29.53 17.74 -9.61
CA LEU A 10 28.25 17.01 -9.48
C LEU A 10 27.37 17.61 -8.39
N LEU A 11 27.94 17.98 -7.25
CA LEU A 11 27.23 18.66 -6.16
C LEU A 11 26.79 20.05 -6.57
N GLY A 12 27.62 20.80 -7.32
CA GLY A 12 27.26 22.11 -7.88
C GLY A 12 26.08 22.04 -8.87
N PHE A 13 26.02 20.98 -9.68
CA PHE A 13 24.92 20.76 -10.62
C PHE A 13 23.57 20.48 -9.92
N LEU A 14 23.62 19.87 -8.73
CA LEU A 14 22.43 19.68 -7.88
C LEU A 14 21.87 20.98 -7.31
N PHE A 15 22.69 22.02 -7.19
CA PHE A 15 22.26 23.32 -6.63
C PHE A 15 21.93 24.38 -7.68
N ILE A 16 22.35 24.22 -8.96
CA ILE A 16 22.10 25.22 -10.01
C ILE A 16 20.77 25.01 -10.74
N GLY A 17 20.10 23.87 -10.51
CA GLY A 17 18.82 23.54 -11.11
C GLY A 17 17.59 24.05 -10.36
N GLY A 18 17.66 25.15 -9.62
CA GLY A 18 16.54 25.74 -8.88
C GLY A 18 15.43 26.35 -9.73
N LYS A 19 14.98 25.68 -10.78
CA LYS A 19 13.63 25.88 -11.29
C LYS A 19 12.69 25.29 -10.25
N SER A 20 11.78 26.11 -9.73
CA SER A 20 10.71 25.65 -8.85
C SER A 20 10.13 24.36 -9.43
N VAL A 21 10.46 23.22 -8.80
CA VAL A 21 9.78 21.96 -9.08
C VAL A 21 8.35 22.22 -8.63
N ARG A 22 7.49 22.57 -9.57
CA ARG A 22 6.06 22.56 -9.30
C ARG A 22 5.75 21.12 -8.95
N ALA A 23 5.26 20.92 -7.74
CA ALA A 23 4.78 19.61 -7.31
C ALA A 23 3.89 19.08 -8.44
N GLN A 24 4.24 17.91 -8.98
CA GLN A 24 3.43 17.32 -10.02
C GLN A 24 2.04 17.13 -9.44
N TYR A 25 1.08 17.82 -10.06
CA TYR A 25 -0.31 17.56 -9.76
C TYR A 25 -0.61 16.12 -10.14
N TYR A 26 -1.31 15.42 -9.28
CA TYR A 26 -1.88 14.15 -9.64
C TYR A 26 -2.71 14.31 -10.90
N SER A 27 -2.41 13.54 -11.91
CA SER A 27 -3.33 13.31 -13.00
C SER A 27 -4.60 12.56 -12.57
N TRP A 28 -4.70 12.21 -11.29
CA TRP A 28 -5.70 11.32 -10.70
C TRP A 28 -6.64 12.15 -9.83
N GLY A 29 -7.79 12.52 -10.39
CA GLY A 29 -8.85 13.14 -9.63
C GLY A 29 -8.43 14.48 -9.01
N ALA A 30 -8.00 15.41 -9.84
CA ALA A 30 -7.92 16.79 -9.40
C ALA A 30 -9.33 17.23 -8.99
N ASP A 31 -9.51 17.45 -7.70
CA ASP A 31 -10.76 17.93 -7.16
C ASP A 31 -11.07 19.31 -7.70
N ALA A 32 -12.35 19.62 -7.89
CA ALA A 32 -12.75 20.94 -8.34
C ALA A 32 -12.35 22.02 -7.31
N ALA A 33 -11.78 23.12 -7.79
CA ALA A 33 -11.31 24.20 -6.92
C ALA A 33 -12.42 24.84 -6.06
N ALA A 34 -13.67 24.66 -6.45
CA ALA A 34 -14.84 25.14 -5.71
C ALA A 34 -15.23 24.28 -4.50
N LEU A 35 -14.63 23.09 -4.33
CA LEU A 35 -14.94 22.20 -3.21
C LEU A 35 -14.54 22.84 -1.88
N ARG A 36 -15.46 22.76 -0.95
CA ARG A 36 -15.22 23.16 0.45
C ARG A 36 -14.87 21.92 1.25
N TRP A 37 -13.68 21.92 1.85
CA TRP A 37 -13.19 20.82 2.63
C TRP A 37 -13.53 20.96 4.11
N LYS A 38 -14.00 19.86 4.69
CA LYS A 38 -14.24 19.70 6.12
C LYS A 38 -13.38 18.56 6.67
N HIS A 39 -13.32 18.42 7.96
CA HIS A 39 -12.66 17.29 8.59
C HIS A 39 -13.43 16.81 9.83
N LEU A 40 -13.42 15.51 10.05
CA LEU A 40 -13.74 14.86 11.31
C LEU A 40 -12.43 14.50 12.00
N ARG A 41 -12.37 14.74 13.28
CA ARG A 41 -11.17 14.43 14.08
C ARG A 41 -11.57 13.72 15.35
N THR A 42 -10.88 12.62 15.62
CA THR A 42 -10.83 11.93 16.90
C THR A 42 -9.43 12.04 17.48
N GLU A 43 -9.18 11.43 18.63
CA GLU A 43 -7.85 11.39 19.23
C GLU A 43 -6.82 10.76 18.27
N ASP A 44 -7.22 9.73 17.53
CA ASP A 44 -6.35 8.89 16.73
C ASP A 44 -6.50 9.06 15.21
N VAL A 45 -7.61 9.59 14.74
CA VAL A 45 -7.98 9.58 13.33
C VAL A 45 -8.42 10.97 12.88
N ARG A 46 -8.00 11.34 11.68
CA ARG A 46 -8.49 12.52 10.96
C ARG A 46 -8.98 12.11 9.58
N VAL A 47 -10.24 12.41 9.28
CA VAL A 47 -10.84 12.21 7.95
C VAL A 47 -11.10 13.58 7.34
N VAL A 48 -10.55 13.85 6.16
CA VAL A 48 -10.73 15.07 5.37
C VAL A 48 -11.63 14.75 4.20
N PHE A 49 -12.64 15.56 3.94
CA PHE A 49 -13.67 15.27 2.95
C PHE A 49 -14.36 16.53 2.42
N PRO A 50 -14.93 16.54 1.22
CA PRO A 50 -15.80 17.59 0.73
C PRO A 50 -17.05 17.74 1.61
N ASP A 51 -17.52 18.97 1.81
CA ASP A 51 -18.65 19.26 2.71
C ASP A 51 -19.95 18.54 2.33
N THR A 52 -20.10 18.16 1.06
CA THR A 52 -21.20 17.32 0.53
C THR A 52 -21.13 15.86 0.99
N ALA A 53 -19.97 15.38 1.43
CA ALA A 53 -19.70 13.96 1.71
C ALA A 53 -19.75 13.59 3.21
N SER A 54 -20.46 14.33 4.04
CA SER A 54 -20.48 14.14 5.50
C SER A 54 -20.91 12.72 5.92
N ALA A 55 -21.97 12.19 5.32
CA ALA A 55 -22.43 10.83 5.62
C ALA A 55 -21.38 9.76 5.31
N LEU A 56 -20.68 9.90 4.16
CA LEU A 56 -19.59 9.00 3.78
C LEU A 56 -18.41 9.12 4.75
N ALA A 57 -18.07 10.34 5.16
CA ALA A 57 -16.98 10.58 6.11
C ALA A 57 -17.23 9.93 7.47
N HIS A 58 -18.45 10.02 8.01
CA HIS A 58 -18.81 9.33 9.25
C HIS A 58 -18.74 7.80 9.10
N ARG A 59 -19.21 7.27 7.97
CA ARG A 59 -19.11 5.83 7.68
C ARG A 59 -17.66 5.40 7.55
N THR A 60 -16.82 6.19 6.89
CA THR A 60 -15.38 5.92 6.77
C THR A 60 -14.71 5.92 8.13
N LEU A 61 -15.00 6.91 8.97
CA LEU A 61 -14.48 6.99 10.34
C LEU A 61 -14.88 5.73 11.15
N TYR A 62 -16.13 5.30 11.05
CA TYR A 62 -16.58 4.06 11.68
C TYR A 62 -15.75 2.84 11.22
N TYR A 63 -15.51 2.68 9.91
CA TYR A 63 -14.69 1.58 9.40
C TYR A 63 -13.25 1.66 9.89
N ILE A 64 -12.65 2.86 9.91
CA ILE A 64 -11.29 3.04 10.42
C ILE A 64 -11.20 2.64 11.88
N GLN A 65 -12.14 3.08 12.71
CA GLN A 65 -12.17 2.72 14.13
C GLN A 65 -12.38 1.21 14.36
N ALA A 66 -13.22 0.57 13.54
CA ALA A 66 -13.46 -0.87 13.61
C ALA A 66 -12.22 -1.71 13.22
N VAL A 67 -11.45 -1.25 12.23
CA VAL A 67 -10.27 -1.94 11.70
C VAL A 67 -9.02 -1.68 12.57
N ARG A 68 -8.91 -0.48 13.16
CA ARG A 68 -7.72 0.01 13.86
C ARG A 68 -7.16 -0.94 14.94
N PRO A 69 -7.94 -1.61 15.79
CA PRO A 69 -7.41 -2.47 16.83
C PRO A 69 -6.61 -3.68 16.30
N THR A 70 -6.96 -4.15 15.11
CA THR A 70 -6.40 -5.37 14.49
C THR A 70 -5.48 -5.08 13.31
N ILE A 71 -5.46 -3.86 12.79
CA ILE A 71 -4.71 -3.49 11.58
C ILE A 71 -3.19 -3.74 11.69
N THR A 72 -2.67 -3.72 12.90
CA THR A 72 -1.24 -3.96 13.19
C THR A 72 -0.94 -5.42 13.51
N HIS A 73 -1.93 -6.31 13.43
CA HIS A 73 -1.70 -7.73 13.69
C HIS A 73 -0.48 -8.25 12.91
N GLY A 74 0.43 -8.89 13.61
CA GLY A 74 1.69 -9.31 13.05
C GLY A 74 2.78 -8.22 12.95
N PHE A 75 2.55 -6.96 13.31
CA PHE A 75 3.53 -5.88 13.32
C PHE A 75 3.77 -5.35 14.73
N SER A 76 4.98 -4.87 15.01
CA SER A 76 5.39 -4.43 16.34
C SER A 76 5.10 -2.95 16.62
N HIS A 77 4.74 -2.15 15.62
CA HIS A 77 4.46 -0.73 15.80
C HIS A 77 2.95 -0.50 15.95
N PRO A 78 2.54 0.46 16.79
CA PRO A 78 1.13 0.82 16.90
C PRO A 78 0.58 1.38 15.57
N PRO A 79 -0.75 1.43 15.41
CA PRO A 79 -1.38 2.00 14.24
C PRO A 79 -0.95 3.46 14.05
N LEU A 80 -0.56 3.82 12.82
CA LEU A 80 -0.12 5.17 12.50
C LEU A 80 -1.29 6.15 12.60
N LYS A 81 -1.04 7.32 13.23
CA LYS A 81 -1.96 8.47 13.17
C LYS A 81 -1.73 9.19 11.83
N ILE A 82 -2.51 8.86 10.84
CA ILE A 82 -2.41 9.36 9.47
C ILE A 82 -3.76 9.94 9.01
N PRO A 83 -3.80 11.07 8.29
CA PRO A 83 -5.05 11.56 7.74
C PRO A 83 -5.54 10.71 6.57
N PHE A 84 -6.85 10.53 6.51
CA PHE A 84 -7.58 9.91 5.41
C PHE A 84 -8.28 11.01 4.62
N VAL A 85 -8.09 11.06 3.32
CA VAL A 85 -8.66 12.06 2.43
C VAL A 85 -9.66 11.37 1.50
N LEU A 86 -10.89 11.87 1.42
CA LEU A 86 -11.92 11.32 0.55
C LEU A 86 -12.09 12.21 -0.68
N HIS A 87 -11.88 11.64 -1.86
CA HIS A 87 -12.16 12.25 -3.15
C HIS A 87 -13.45 11.67 -3.70
N THR A 88 -14.51 12.48 -3.73
CA THR A 88 -15.85 12.02 -4.07
C THR A 88 -16.33 12.46 -5.44
N GLU A 89 -15.68 13.45 -6.04
CA GLU A 89 -16.10 14.04 -7.31
C GLU A 89 -15.20 13.62 -8.48
N ASN A 90 -14.97 12.32 -8.58
CA ASN A 90 -14.24 11.75 -9.69
C ASN A 90 -14.84 10.39 -10.08
N PHE A 91 -14.49 9.91 -11.27
CA PHE A 91 -14.97 8.62 -11.78
C PHE A 91 -14.00 7.46 -11.51
N GLN A 92 -12.87 7.73 -10.87
CA GLN A 92 -11.88 6.72 -10.59
C GLN A 92 -12.23 5.97 -9.30
N SER A 93 -11.82 4.73 -9.28
CA SER A 93 -12.02 3.80 -8.18
C SER A 93 -10.65 3.28 -7.75
N ASN A 94 -10.10 3.84 -6.68
CA ASN A 94 -8.77 3.47 -6.18
C ASN A 94 -8.57 3.89 -4.73
N GLY A 95 -7.57 3.29 -4.07
CA GLY A 95 -7.00 3.78 -2.83
C GLY A 95 -5.49 3.92 -2.99
N LEU A 96 -4.88 4.79 -2.22
CA LEU A 96 -3.44 4.90 -2.21
C LEU A 96 -2.90 5.46 -0.89
N VAL A 97 -1.74 4.96 -0.50
CA VAL A 97 -0.97 5.50 0.61
C VAL A 97 0.14 6.39 0.08
N MET A 98 0.04 7.66 0.41
CA MET A 98 1.09 8.63 0.13
C MET A 98 1.97 8.80 1.34
N TRP A 99 3.28 8.66 1.15
CA TRP A 99 4.23 8.79 2.26
C TRP A 99 4.86 10.18 2.37
N MET A 100 4.75 10.98 1.32
CA MET A 100 5.29 12.33 1.25
C MET A 100 4.29 13.36 0.67
N PRO A 101 3.56 14.12 1.48
CA PRO A 101 3.33 13.97 2.91
C PRO A 101 2.46 12.76 3.24
N LYS A 102 2.61 12.23 4.46
CA LYS A 102 1.88 11.03 4.91
C LYS A 102 0.37 11.26 4.92
N ARG A 103 -0.34 10.51 4.12
CA ARG A 103 -1.80 10.45 4.05
C ARG A 103 -2.28 9.20 3.32
N ILE A 104 -3.53 8.88 3.52
CA ILE A 104 -4.23 7.84 2.75
C ILE A 104 -5.31 8.56 1.95
N GLU A 105 -5.38 8.32 0.65
CA GLU A 105 -6.36 8.91 -0.26
C GLU A 105 -7.32 7.83 -0.75
N PHE A 106 -8.61 8.11 -0.71
CA PHE A 106 -9.66 7.25 -1.23
C PHE A 106 -10.39 7.94 -2.38
N LEU A 107 -10.33 7.33 -3.55
CA LEU A 107 -11.18 7.64 -4.69
C LEU A 107 -12.44 6.80 -4.51
N THR A 108 -13.51 7.44 -4.05
CA THR A 108 -14.64 6.75 -3.40
C THR A 108 -15.66 6.17 -4.36
N THR A 109 -15.53 6.40 -5.66
CA THR A 109 -16.36 5.76 -6.68
C THR A 109 -16.16 4.25 -6.61
N PRO A 110 -17.22 3.45 -6.44
CA PRO A 110 -17.08 2.00 -6.36
C PRO A 110 -16.49 1.40 -7.63
N SER A 111 -15.62 0.39 -7.47
CA SER A 111 -15.08 -0.36 -8.61
C SER A 111 -16.20 -1.12 -9.33
N VAL A 112 -16.12 -1.17 -10.66
CA VAL A 112 -17.03 -1.97 -11.49
C VAL A 112 -16.91 -3.47 -11.14
N ASP A 113 -15.71 -3.90 -10.82
CA ASP A 113 -15.39 -5.26 -10.39
C ASP A 113 -15.40 -5.43 -8.87
N SER A 114 -16.26 -4.68 -8.18
CA SER A 114 -16.33 -4.70 -6.72
C SER A 114 -16.70 -6.09 -6.18
N TYR A 115 -16.14 -6.38 -5.01
CA TYR A 115 -16.48 -7.57 -4.24
C TYR A 115 -17.71 -7.30 -3.36
N SER A 116 -18.21 -8.34 -2.69
CA SER A 116 -19.38 -8.26 -1.81
C SER A 116 -19.17 -7.43 -0.53
N MET A 117 -18.05 -6.74 -0.42
CA MET A 117 -17.72 -5.83 0.67
C MET A 117 -17.96 -4.37 0.24
N PRO A 118 -18.50 -3.51 1.10
CA PRO A 118 -18.61 -2.09 0.79
C PRO A 118 -17.24 -1.50 0.42
N TRP A 119 -17.18 -0.80 -0.72
CA TRP A 119 -15.93 -0.32 -1.31
C TRP A 119 -15.04 0.45 -0.32
N VAL A 120 -15.60 1.42 0.39
CA VAL A 120 -14.82 2.21 1.37
C VAL A 120 -14.31 1.35 2.53
N LYS A 121 -15.06 0.31 2.96
CA LYS A 121 -14.57 -0.62 3.98
C LYS A 121 -13.37 -1.41 3.48
N GLN A 122 -13.42 -1.86 2.23
CA GLN A 122 -12.30 -2.55 1.59
C GLN A 122 -11.07 -1.66 1.50
N LEU A 123 -11.24 -0.41 1.02
CA LEU A 123 -10.16 0.56 0.97
C LEU A 123 -9.53 0.81 2.34
N VAL A 124 -10.35 0.97 3.39
CA VAL A 124 -9.83 1.16 4.75
C VAL A 124 -8.99 -0.03 5.18
N ALA A 125 -9.47 -1.27 5.02
CA ALA A 125 -8.74 -2.46 5.44
C ALA A 125 -7.44 -2.66 4.65
N HIS A 126 -7.42 -2.32 3.38
CA HIS A 126 -6.29 -2.47 2.48
C HIS A 126 -5.24 -1.36 2.66
N GLU A 127 -5.64 -0.12 2.44
CA GLU A 127 -4.70 1.01 2.43
C GLU A 127 -4.13 1.32 3.83
N TYR A 128 -4.94 1.15 4.87
CA TYR A 128 -4.41 1.33 6.22
C TYR A 128 -3.36 0.27 6.57
N ARG A 129 -3.50 -0.95 6.03
CA ARG A 129 -2.47 -1.99 6.16
C ARG A 129 -1.15 -1.55 5.52
N HIS A 130 -1.18 -0.96 4.32
CA HIS A 130 0.02 -0.38 3.69
C HIS A 130 0.68 0.70 4.55
N ALA A 131 -0.11 1.58 5.16
CA ALA A 131 0.46 2.58 6.07
C ALA A 131 1.18 1.93 7.28
N VAL A 132 0.65 0.83 7.80
CA VAL A 132 1.31 0.05 8.87
C VAL A 132 2.59 -0.62 8.36
N GLN A 133 2.56 -1.25 7.19
CA GLN A 133 3.74 -1.85 6.55
C GLN A 133 4.86 -0.80 6.39
N TYR A 134 4.55 0.36 5.81
CA TYR A 134 5.52 1.43 5.59
C TYR A 134 6.10 1.97 6.91
N ASN A 135 5.27 2.10 7.94
CA ASN A 135 5.74 2.51 9.25
C ASN A 135 6.71 1.46 9.86
N ASN A 136 6.45 0.19 9.63
CA ASN A 136 7.31 -0.89 10.13
C ASN A 136 8.63 -1.05 9.35
N LEU A 137 8.70 -0.60 8.10
CA LEU A 137 9.94 -0.54 7.34
C LEU A 137 10.90 0.56 7.83
N ASN A 138 10.38 1.55 8.55
CA ASN A 138 11.17 2.68 9.06
C ASN A 138 12.00 2.29 10.29
N ARG A 139 12.98 1.41 10.10
CA ARG A 139 13.88 0.86 11.15
C ARG A 139 15.34 0.90 10.72
N GLY A 140 16.24 0.73 11.67
CA GLY A 140 17.68 0.63 11.43
C GLY A 140 18.19 1.76 10.54
N LEU A 141 18.90 1.42 9.48
CA LEU A 141 19.47 2.38 8.53
C LEU A 141 18.40 3.26 7.87
N ILE A 142 17.25 2.71 7.52
CA ILE A 142 16.13 3.47 6.92
C ILE A 142 15.66 4.58 7.87
N ARG A 143 15.59 4.29 9.15
CA ARG A 143 15.24 5.28 10.17
C ARG A 143 16.30 6.38 10.27
N ILE A 144 17.58 6.04 10.19
CA ILE A 144 18.67 7.03 10.17
C ILE A 144 18.53 7.92 8.93
N LEU A 145 18.33 7.33 7.76
CA LEU A 145 18.08 8.08 6.52
C LEU A 145 16.86 9.01 6.65
N SER A 146 15.80 8.57 7.32
CA SER A 146 14.62 9.41 7.53
C SER A 146 14.88 10.63 8.41
N TYR A 147 15.84 10.58 9.31
CA TYR A 147 16.29 11.75 10.08
C TYR A 147 17.16 12.69 9.26
N LEU A 148 17.94 12.18 8.31
CA LEU A 148 18.86 12.98 7.49
C LEU A 148 18.15 13.70 6.33
N ILE A 149 17.27 13.00 5.62
CA ILE A 149 16.61 13.49 4.40
C ILE A 149 15.08 13.53 4.51
N GLY A 150 14.55 13.44 5.73
CA GLY A 150 13.12 13.52 5.98
C GLY A 150 12.34 12.28 5.51
N GLN A 151 11.07 12.48 5.16
CA GLN A 151 10.16 11.38 4.77
C GLN A 151 10.65 10.60 3.54
N GLN A 152 11.46 11.20 2.66
CA GLN A 152 12.08 10.53 1.52
C GLN A 152 12.96 9.36 1.95
N GLY A 153 13.67 9.49 3.06
CA GLY A 153 14.50 8.40 3.60
C GLY A 153 13.70 7.14 3.93
N SER A 154 12.48 7.32 4.41
CA SER A 154 11.60 6.19 4.73
C SER A 154 11.16 5.41 3.48
N THR A 155 11.05 6.07 2.31
CA THR A 155 10.63 5.41 1.07
C THR A 155 11.70 4.49 0.49
N VAL A 156 12.97 4.67 0.87
CA VAL A 156 14.05 3.77 0.46
C VAL A 156 13.78 2.33 0.91
N GLY A 157 13.12 2.14 2.05
CA GLY A 157 12.72 0.82 2.53
C GLY A 157 11.81 0.06 1.57
N LEU A 158 10.99 0.77 0.79
CA LEU A 158 10.08 0.17 -0.18
C LEU A 158 10.80 -0.47 -1.37
N LEU A 159 11.99 0.02 -1.72
CA LEU A 159 12.80 -0.54 -2.81
C LEU A 159 13.25 -1.97 -2.52
N PHE A 160 13.29 -2.37 -1.25
CA PHE A 160 13.70 -3.69 -0.81
C PHE A 160 12.52 -4.62 -0.51
N MET A 161 11.29 -4.11 -0.64
CA MET A 161 10.09 -4.91 -0.41
C MET A 161 9.46 -5.31 -1.74
N PRO A 162 9.33 -6.60 -2.01
CA PRO A 162 8.67 -7.05 -3.22
C PRO A 162 7.19 -6.71 -3.17
N LEU A 163 6.67 -6.20 -4.28
CA LEU A 163 5.29 -5.73 -4.40
C LEU A 163 4.27 -6.82 -4.04
N TRP A 164 4.54 -8.07 -4.45
CA TRP A 164 3.66 -9.20 -4.11
C TRP A 164 3.50 -9.42 -2.60
N ALA A 165 4.54 -9.12 -1.80
CA ALA A 165 4.48 -9.29 -0.35
C ALA A 165 3.68 -8.17 0.31
N LEU A 166 3.84 -6.93 -0.15
CA LEU A 166 3.06 -5.80 0.33
C LEU A 166 1.57 -5.99 0.03
N GLU A 167 1.26 -6.28 -1.23
CA GLU A 167 -0.12 -6.43 -1.68
C GLU A 167 -0.76 -7.71 -1.15
N GLY A 168 -0.01 -8.80 -1.11
CA GLY A 168 -0.49 -10.07 -0.57
C GLY A 168 -0.88 -10.00 0.91
N ASP A 169 -0.07 -9.31 1.72
CA ASP A 169 -0.39 -9.09 3.13
C ASP A 169 -1.61 -8.16 3.30
N ALA A 170 -1.74 -7.13 2.46
CA ALA A 170 -2.92 -6.26 2.49
C ALA A 170 -4.20 -7.02 2.10
N VAL A 171 -4.15 -7.88 1.08
CA VAL A 171 -5.29 -8.76 0.71
C VAL A 171 -5.58 -9.78 1.80
N MET A 172 -4.55 -10.32 2.44
CA MET A 172 -4.74 -11.24 3.57
C MET A 172 -5.46 -10.55 4.72
N ASN A 173 -5.01 -9.34 5.08
CA ASN A 173 -5.63 -8.55 6.14
C ASN A 173 -7.10 -8.22 5.85
N GLU A 174 -7.45 -7.75 4.66
CA GLU A 174 -8.85 -7.49 4.30
C GLU A 174 -9.70 -8.77 4.29
N THR A 175 -9.08 -9.91 3.99
CA THR A 175 -9.75 -11.22 3.97
C THR A 175 -10.01 -11.73 5.38
N GLU A 176 -9.09 -11.53 6.31
CA GLU A 176 -9.28 -11.88 7.72
C GLU A 176 -10.33 -10.98 8.39
N MET A 177 -10.32 -9.70 8.09
CA MET A 177 -11.23 -8.71 8.68
C MET A 177 -12.65 -8.75 8.12
N SER A 178 -12.93 -9.62 7.17
CA SER A 178 -14.23 -9.70 6.53
C SER A 178 -14.57 -11.11 6.08
N SER A 179 -15.84 -11.47 6.22
CA SER A 179 -16.39 -12.69 5.61
C SER A 179 -16.43 -12.63 4.08
N TYR A 180 -16.14 -11.46 3.49
CA TYR A 180 -16.27 -11.17 2.05
C TYR A 180 -14.99 -10.64 1.41
N GLY A 181 -13.84 -10.73 2.08
CA GLY A 181 -12.56 -10.30 1.53
C GLY A 181 -12.17 -11.02 0.24
N ARG A 182 -11.33 -10.37 -0.59
CA ARG A 182 -10.95 -10.87 -1.93
C ARG A 182 -10.45 -12.31 -1.93
N GLY A 183 -9.65 -12.70 -0.93
CA GLY A 183 -9.08 -14.03 -0.84
C GLY A 183 -10.11 -15.16 -0.68
N ARG A 184 -11.36 -14.83 -0.26
CA ARG A 184 -12.47 -15.78 -0.16
C ARG A 184 -13.27 -15.91 -1.45
N GLN A 185 -13.01 -15.06 -2.44
CA GLN A 185 -13.80 -15.00 -3.67
C GLN A 185 -13.22 -15.96 -4.72
N PRO A 186 -14.04 -16.88 -5.27
CA PRO A 186 -13.56 -17.79 -6.33
C PRO A 186 -13.00 -17.06 -7.55
N ARG A 187 -13.55 -15.89 -7.88
CA ARG A 187 -13.10 -15.03 -8.98
C ARG A 187 -11.66 -14.56 -8.77
N PHE A 188 -11.27 -14.25 -7.54
CA PHE A 188 -9.92 -13.78 -7.24
C PHE A 188 -8.83 -14.84 -7.49
N THR A 189 -9.17 -16.12 -7.37
CA THR A 189 -8.21 -17.22 -7.55
C THR A 189 -8.38 -17.96 -8.89
N ILE A 190 -9.32 -17.53 -9.73
CA ILE A 190 -9.71 -18.31 -10.94
C ILE A 190 -8.57 -18.43 -11.93
N GLU A 191 -7.75 -17.41 -12.08
CA GLU A 191 -6.62 -17.43 -13.02
C GLU A 191 -5.57 -18.47 -12.65
N TYR A 192 -5.23 -18.58 -11.36
CA TYR A 192 -4.34 -19.63 -10.86
C TYR A 192 -4.94 -21.02 -11.06
N ARG A 193 -6.22 -21.16 -10.81
CA ARG A 193 -6.92 -22.45 -10.99
C ARG A 193 -6.98 -22.84 -12.45
N ALA A 194 -7.17 -21.87 -13.36
CA ALA A 194 -7.21 -22.11 -14.79
C ALA A 194 -5.85 -22.54 -15.38
N LEU A 195 -4.74 -22.04 -14.83
CA LEU A 195 -3.40 -22.41 -15.30
C LEU A 195 -3.04 -23.87 -14.99
N GLY A 196 -3.61 -24.45 -13.96
CA GLY A 196 -3.32 -25.82 -13.53
C GLY A 196 -1.90 -26.02 -12.97
N TYR A 197 -1.72 -27.11 -12.26
CA TYR A 197 -0.49 -27.44 -11.53
C TYR A 197 0.75 -27.56 -12.42
N GLU A 198 0.61 -28.13 -13.61
CA GLU A 198 1.74 -28.34 -14.53
C GLU A 198 2.36 -27.04 -15.02
N VAL A 199 1.54 -26.02 -15.30
CA VAL A 199 2.02 -24.69 -15.72
C VAL A 199 2.67 -23.98 -14.53
N LEU A 200 2.07 -24.08 -13.36
CA LEU A 200 2.60 -23.47 -12.12
C LEU A 200 4.00 -24.02 -11.82
N ARG A 201 4.22 -25.30 -11.95
CA ARG A 201 5.50 -25.98 -11.65
C ARG A 201 6.60 -25.68 -12.65
N ARG A 202 6.26 -25.45 -13.93
CA ARG A 202 7.25 -25.27 -15.02
C ARG A 202 7.78 -23.85 -15.16
N ARG A 203 7.17 -22.88 -14.50
CA ARG A 203 7.58 -21.48 -14.60
C ARG A 203 8.57 -21.10 -13.52
N ASN A 204 9.58 -20.32 -13.89
CA ASN A 204 10.55 -19.77 -12.95
C ASN A 204 9.90 -18.74 -12.01
N CYS A 205 10.41 -18.63 -10.81
CA CYS A 205 9.97 -17.66 -9.79
C CYS A 205 9.96 -16.23 -10.34
N ASP A 206 10.97 -15.85 -11.11
CA ASP A 206 11.06 -14.49 -11.70
C ASP A 206 9.83 -14.12 -12.53
N LYS A 207 9.28 -15.07 -13.30
CA LYS A 207 8.05 -14.83 -14.07
C LYS A 207 6.85 -14.57 -13.17
N TRP A 208 6.77 -15.27 -12.05
CA TRP A 208 5.69 -15.09 -11.10
C TRP A 208 5.77 -13.75 -10.38
N PHE A 209 6.99 -13.31 -10.05
CA PHE A 209 7.20 -12.07 -9.29
C PHE A 209 7.24 -10.81 -10.14
N CYS A 210 7.80 -10.92 -11.35
CA CYS A 210 8.04 -9.77 -12.22
C CYS A 210 7.08 -9.69 -13.41
N GLY A 211 6.22 -10.71 -13.60
CA GLY A 211 5.40 -10.84 -14.79
C GLY A 211 6.18 -11.38 -15.99
N SER A 212 5.51 -11.53 -17.12
CA SER A 212 6.12 -12.02 -18.37
C SER A 212 5.44 -11.38 -19.58
N PHE A 213 6.22 -10.90 -20.53
CA PHE A 213 5.70 -10.42 -21.83
C PHE A 213 5.32 -11.57 -22.77
N ARG A 214 5.81 -12.78 -22.51
CA ARG A 214 5.58 -13.96 -23.34
C ARG A 214 4.46 -14.83 -22.85
N ASP A 215 4.38 -15.03 -21.53
CA ASP A 215 3.48 -15.97 -20.90
C ASP A 215 2.48 -15.22 -20.04
N PHE A 216 1.21 -15.64 -20.05
CA PHE A 216 0.23 -15.10 -19.13
C PHE A 216 0.63 -15.45 -17.68
N VAL A 217 0.70 -14.46 -16.82
CA VAL A 217 0.94 -14.59 -15.38
C VAL A 217 -0.17 -13.84 -14.66
N PRO A 218 -0.86 -14.50 -13.71
CA PRO A 218 -1.84 -13.81 -12.86
C PRO A 218 -1.24 -12.64 -12.10
N ASP A 219 -2.09 -11.72 -11.70
CA ASP A 219 -1.70 -10.53 -10.96
C ASP A 219 -0.92 -10.87 -9.67
N HIS A 220 0.04 -10.04 -9.33
CA HIS A 220 0.84 -10.14 -8.12
C HIS A 220 0.00 -10.08 -6.82
N TYR A 221 -1.19 -9.51 -6.83
CA TYR A 221 -2.15 -9.55 -5.72
C TYR A 221 -2.57 -10.98 -5.39
N GLN A 222 -2.92 -11.74 -6.41
CA GLN A 222 -3.37 -13.13 -6.25
C GLN A 222 -2.23 -14.01 -5.74
N MET A 223 -1.07 -13.88 -6.38
CA MET A 223 0.11 -14.64 -5.99
C MET A 223 0.56 -14.28 -4.56
N GLY A 224 0.67 -13.00 -4.27
CA GLY A 224 1.08 -12.51 -2.97
C GLY A 224 0.16 -13.01 -1.86
N TYR A 225 -1.16 -12.95 -2.09
CA TYR A 225 -2.13 -13.50 -1.15
C TYR A 225 -1.91 -15.01 -0.89
N GLN A 226 -1.74 -15.80 -1.95
CA GLN A 226 -1.53 -17.25 -1.81
C GLN A 226 -0.26 -17.57 -1.01
N MET A 227 0.81 -16.83 -1.25
CA MET A 227 2.08 -17.00 -0.53
C MET A 227 1.96 -16.58 0.94
N VAL A 228 1.35 -15.45 1.21
CA VAL A 228 1.15 -14.95 2.57
C VAL A 228 0.20 -15.88 3.33
N ALA A 229 -0.94 -16.24 2.76
CA ALA A 229 -1.90 -17.16 3.36
C ALA A 229 -1.27 -18.53 3.69
N SER A 230 -0.47 -19.08 2.76
CA SER A 230 0.27 -20.32 2.99
C SER A 230 1.32 -20.18 4.11
N GLY A 231 1.93 -19.00 4.25
CA GLY A 231 2.83 -18.69 5.35
C GLY A 231 2.11 -18.68 6.70
N TYR A 232 0.95 -18.06 6.76
CA TYR A 232 0.09 -18.03 7.96
C TYR A 232 -0.38 -19.42 8.36
N ASP A 233 -0.81 -20.23 7.39
CA ASP A 233 -1.28 -21.59 7.62
C ASP A 233 -0.20 -22.50 8.22
N ARG A 234 1.03 -22.39 7.72
CA ARG A 234 2.16 -23.22 8.16
C ARG A 234 2.78 -22.81 9.50
N ASN A 235 2.81 -21.54 9.81
CA ASN A 235 3.61 -20.99 10.91
C ASN A 235 2.78 -20.21 11.93
N GLY A 236 1.47 -20.13 11.76
CA GLY A 236 0.57 -19.30 12.55
C GLY A 236 0.63 -17.82 12.16
N ALA A 237 -0.30 -17.06 12.72
CA ALA A 237 -0.49 -15.65 12.38
C ALA A 237 0.72 -14.74 12.67
N GLU A 238 1.63 -15.15 13.55
CA GLU A 238 2.87 -14.42 13.84
C GLU A 238 3.89 -14.47 12.69
N SER A 239 3.73 -15.40 11.75
CA SER A 239 4.63 -15.54 10.61
C SER A 239 4.42 -14.50 9.52
N GLY A 240 3.28 -13.85 9.47
CA GLY A 240 2.97 -12.80 8.50
C GLY A 240 3.92 -11.60 8.55
N THR A 241 4.62 -11.42 9.67
CA THR A 241 5.67 -10.40 9.82
C THR A 241 7.05 -10.84 9.37
N ARG A 242 7.30 -12.15 9.31
CA ARG A 242 8.61 -12.69 8.95
C ARG A 242 8.97 -12.48 7.48
N PRO A 243 8.07 -12.50 6.49
CA PRO A 243 8.44 -12.11 5.13
C PRO A 243 8.96 -10.67 5.04
N CYS A 244 8.40 -9.76 5.84
CA CYS A 244 8.93 -8.39 5.93
C CYS A 244 10.25 -8.30 6.70
N ALA A 245 10.52 -9.23 7.61
CA ALA A 245 11.76 -9.28 8.37
C ALA A 245 12.86 -10.12 7.68
N THR A 246 12.48 -11.16 6.93
CA THR A 246 13.40 -12.07 6.23
C THR A 246 13.64 -11.71 4.77
N ALA A 247 12.84 -10.85 4.16
CA ALA A 247 13.15 -10.28 2.85
C ALA A 247 14.42 -9.41 2.86
N SER A 248 14.92 -9.06 4.04
CA SER A 248 16.25 -8.46 4.21
C SER A 248 17.39 -9.50 4.20
N ALA A 249 17.10 -10.78 4.22
CA ALA A 249 18.07 -11.87 4.23
C ALA A 249 17.72 -12.89 3.14
N THR A 250 18.33 -12.70 1.98
CA THR A 250 18.44 -13.62 0.83
C THR A 250 17.16 -14.26 0.29
N PRO A 251 16.80 -13.99 -0.98
CA PRO A 251 15.80 -14.78 -1.67
C PRO A 251 16.42 -16.14 -2.05
N THR A 252 16.18 -17.14 -1.24
CA THR A 252 16.34 -18.52 -1.69
C THR A 252 14.99 -18.95 -2.26
N CYS A 253 14.86 -18.92 -3.58
CA CYS A 253 13.86 -19.70 -4.30
C CYS A 253 14.19 -21.19 -4.20
#